data_ba9d68463ff385edcb87f45046a39583
#
_entry.id   ba9d68463ff385edcb87f45046a39583
#
_cell.length_a   1.000
_cell.length_b   1.000
_cell.length_c   1.000
_cell.angle_alpha   90.00
_cell.angle_beta   90.00
_cell.angle_gamma   90.00
#
_symmetry.space_group_name_H-M   'P 1'
#
loop_
_entity.id
_entity.type
_entity.pdbx_description
1 polymer ?
#
loop_
_entity_poly.entity_id
_entity_poly.type
_entity_poly.pdbx_seq_one_letter_code
_entity_poly.pdbx_strand_id
1 'polypeptide(L)'
;MIRHKTYLIIAICMIVIISILFFSINHRILYLGFGGGPLEFVINDSAADPTWNELESFLLFDDTNSITYADGNFVCWNFAETLKNNAENAGIRAAYVYVEFVDCKFAHAINAFNTTDRGLVFIDDTGTINGTGGDLIVILEKGMEYCLRDIYTNQFIGCLNEPSICTVKDFRITW
;
A
#
# COMPACT_ATOMS: atom_id res chain seq x y z
N MET A 1 46.59 15.16 17.23
CA MET A 1 45.41 14.35 17.61
C MET A 1 44.05 15.09 17.40
N ILE A 2 43.96 16.38 17.68
CA ILE A 2 42.72 17.19 17.49
C ILE A 2 42.32 17.30 16.01
N ARG A 3 43.24 17.56 15.09
CA ARG A 3 42.95 17.70 13.63
C ARG A 3 42.28 16.47 13.01
N HIS A 4 42.69 15.26 13.36
CA HIS A 4 42.08 14.03 12.82
C HIS A 4 40.60 13.85 13.25
N LYS A 5 40.29 14.22 14.51
CA LYS A 5 38.90 14.17 15.00
C LYS A 5 38.01 15.17 14.26
N THR A 6 38.53 16.36 13.96
CA THR A 6 37.78 17.39 13.21
C THR A 6 37.49 16.92 11.78
N TYR A 7 38.44 16.34 11.06
CA TYR A 7 38.22 15.80 9.71
C TYR A 7 37.25 14.64 9.70
N LEU A 8 37.26 13.76 10.70
CA LEU A 8 36.32 12.66 10.82
C LEU A 8 34.86 13.17 11.01
N ILE A 9 34.67 14.19 11.87
CA ILE A 9 33.34 14.78 12.09
C ILE A 9 32.84 15.42 10.79
N ILE A 10 33.67 16.18 10.08
CA ILE A 10 33.29 16.80 8.80
C ILE A 10 32.89 15.72 7.78
N ALA A 11 33.65 14.64 7.68
CA ALA A 11 33.33 13.54 6.75
C ALA A 11 31.98 12.89 7.08
N ILE A 12 31.70 12.64 8.36
CA ILE A 12 30.41 12.07 8.80
C ILE A 12 29.27 13.04 8.48
N CYS A 13 29.41 14.34 8.77
CA CYS A 13 28.40 15.34 8.44
C CYS A 13 28.14 15.41 6.93
N MET A 14 29.16 15.34 6.10
CA MET A 14 29.01 15.32 4.63
C MET A 14 28.25 14.08 4.15
N ILE A 15 28.56 12.91 4.69
CA ILE A 15 27.84 11.66 4.35
C ILE A 15 26.36 11.78 4.72
N VAL A 16 26.05 12.28 5.92
CA VAL A 16 24.67 12.47 6.37
C VAL A 16 23.92 13.47 5.46
N ILE A 17 24.55 14.59 5.12
CA ILE A 17 23.94 15.59 4.21
C ILE A 17 23.70 14.99 2.84
N ILE A 18 24.64 14.24 2.27
CA ILE A 18 24.50 13.59 0.97
C ILE A 18 23.38 12.55 1.02
N SER A 19 23.26 11.77 2.10
CA SER A 19 22.19 10.80 2.29
C SER A 19 20.81 11.47 2.36
N ILE A 20 20.68 12.58 3.10
CA ILE A 20 19.44 13.36 3.19
C ILE A 20 19.07 13.95 1.83
N LEU A 21 20.02 14.52 1.11
CA LEU A 21 19.77 15.08 -0.23
C LEU A 21 19.38 13.99 -1.22
N PHE A 22 20.04 12.82 -1.19
CA PHE A 22 19.71 11.69 -2.05
C PHE A 22 18.29 11.19 -1.78
N PHE A 23 17.92 11.03 -0.50
CA PHE A 23 16.56 10.64 -0.10
C PHE A 23 15.52 11.66 -0.61
N SER A 24 15.78 12.96 -0.41
CA SER A 24 14.86 14.03 -0.84
C SER A 24 14.70 14.14 -2.36
N ILE A 25 15.71 13.74 -3.14
CA ILE A 25 15.65 13.77 -4.61
C ILE A 25 14.80 12.60 -5.14
N ASN A 26 14.86 11.44 -4.48
CA ASN A 26 14.19 10.22 -4.95
C ASN A 26 12.76 10.04 -4.41
N HIS A 27 12.34 10.85 -3.42
CA HIS A 27 11.00 10.78 -2.86
C HIS A 27 10.24 12.06 -3.14
N ARG A 28 9.07 11.92 -3.73
CA ARG A 28 8.11 13.00 -3.98
C ARG A 28 6.80 12.67 -3.27
N ILE A 29 6.05 13.68 -2.91
CA ILE A 29 4.72 13.53 -2.31
C ILE A 29 3.70 13.99 -3.34
N LEU A 30 2.74 13.12 -3.65
CA LEU A 30 1.62 13.40 -4.53
C LEU A 30 0.35 13.49 -3.68
N TYR A 31 -0.34 14.62 -3.76
CA TYR A 31 -1.62 14.83 -3.09
C TYR A 31 -2.77 14.54 -4.06
N LEU A 32 -3.65 13.62 -3.69
CA LEU A 32 -4.85 13.30 -4.45
C LEU A 32 -6.10 13.51 -3.58
N GLY A 33 -7.10 14.21 -4.14
CA GLY A 33 -8.41 14.38 -3.52
C GLY A 33 -9.36 13.27 -3.97
N PHE A 34 -9.67 12.33 -3.09
CA PHE A 34 -10.80 11.42 -3.22
C PHE A 34 -11.76 11.69 -2.06
N GLY A 35 -13.04 11.30 -2.19
CA GLY A 35 -14.16 11.70 -1.34
C GLY A 35 -14.05 11.59 0.18
N GLY A 36 -12.88 11.29 0.74
CA GLY A 36 -12.61 11.19 2.18
C GLY A 36 -11.58 12.20 2.72
N GLY A 37 -10.98 13.01 1.86
CA GLY A 37 -9.91 13.95 2.23
C GLY A 37 -8.71 13.87 1.29
N PRO A 38 -7.70 14.72 1.49
CA PRO A 38 -6.47 14.64 0.71
C PRO A 38 -5.70 13.37 1.09
N LEU A 39 -5.37 12.54 0.10
CA LEU A 39 -4.42 11.45 0.24
C LEU A 39 -3.01 11.97 -0.07
N GLU A 40 -2.04 11.51 0.71
CA GLU A 40 -0.65 11.93 0.61
C GLU A 40 0.22 10.74 0.22
N PHE A 41 0.59 10.65 -1.06
CA PHE A 41 1.37 9.52 -1.56
C PHE A 41 2.86 9.84 -1.64
N VAL A 42 3.65 8.98 -1.00
CA VAL A 42 5.09 8.89 -1.25
C VAL A 42 5.27 8.28 -2.64
N ILE A 43 6.11 8.92 -3.44
CA ILE A 43 6.58 8.40 -4.74
C ILE A 43 8.09 8.27 -4.64
N ASN A 44 8.59 7.05 -4.73
CA ASN A 44 10.01 6.76 -4.75
C ASN A 44 10.43 6.40 -6.18
N ASP A 45 11.10 7.33 -6.87
CA ASP A 45 11.56 7.12 -8.25
C ASP A 45 12.54 5.93 -8.38
N SER A 46 13.06 5.41 -7.26
CA SER A 46 13.93 4.22 -7.20
C SER A 46 13.18 2.93 -6.87
N ALA A 47 11.88 3.01 -6.52
CA ALA A 47 11.10 1.81 -6.22
C ALA A 47 10.95 0.93 -7.46
N ALA A 48 11.07 -0.38 -7.26
CA ALA A 48 11.02 -1.37 -8.33
C ALA A 48 9.83 -2.32 -8.15
N ASP A 49 9.42 -2.94 -9.25
CA ASP A 49 8.44 -4.01 -9.23
C ASP A 49 9.04 -5.21 -8.49
N PRO A 50 8.40 -5.74 -7.43
CA PRO A 50 8.92 -6.84 -6.64
C PRO A 50 8.73 -8.18 -7.36
N THR A 51 9.45 -9.22 -6.95
CA THR A 51 8.99 -10.60 -7.11
C THR A 51 7.86 -10.89 -6.12
N TRP A 52 7.11 -11.96 -6.37
CA TRP A 52 6.08 -12.40 -5.42
C TRP A 52 6.64 -12.66 -4.01
N ASN A 53 7.79 -13.31 -3.92
CA ASN A 53 8.42 -13.61 -2.62
C ASN A 53 8.88 -12.34 -1.88
N GLU A 54 9.34 -11.32 -2.59
CA GLU A 54 9.68 -10.02 -2.00
C GLU A 54 8.42 -9.31 -1.49
N LEU A 55 7.32 -9.36 -2.25
CA LEU A 55 6.03 -8.82 -1.83
C LEU A 55 5.50 -9.54 -0.59
N GLU A 56 5.45 -10.89 -0.58
CA GLU A 56 5.03 -11.66 0.60
C GLU A 56 5.89 -11.35 1.83
N SER A 57 7.21 -11.21 1.63
CA SER A 57 8.12 -10.87 2.73
C SER A 57 7.87 -9.47 3.25
N PHE A 58 7.60 -8.50 2.39
CA PHE A 58 7.26 -7.14 2.79
C PHE A 58 5.96 -7.12 3.59
N LEU A 59 4.90 -7.72 3.07
CA LEU A 59 3.59 -7.75 3.72
C LEU A 59 3.62 -8.47 5.08
N LEU A 60 4.45 -9.50 5.23
CA LEU A 60 4.62 -10.20 6.50
C LEU A 60 5.19 -9.31 7.63
N PHE A 61 5.97 -8.28 7.29
CA PHE A 61 6.58 -7.36 8.26
C PHE A 61 5.89 -6.00 8.32
N ASP A 62 5.02 -5.68 7.35
CA ASP A 62 4.19 -4.49 7.38
C ASP A 62 3.00 -4.73 8.32
N ASP A 63 2.77 -3.81 9.25
CA ASP A 63 1.75 -3.95 10.27
C ASP A 63 0.48 -3.13 9.97
N THR A 64 0.31 -2.66 8.73
CA THR A 64 -0.85 -1.88 8.31
C THR A 64 -2.15 -2.65 8.57
N ASN A 65 -2.20 -3.94 8.25
CA ASN A 65 -3.35 -4.83 8.49
C ASN A 65 -3.72 -4.98 9.98
N SER A 66 -2.80 -4.67 10.89
CA SER A 66 -3.00 -4.72 12.35
C SER A 66 -3.64 -3.46 12.92
N ILE A 67 -3.75 -2.39 12.12
CA ILE A 67 -4.41 -1.15 12.54
C ILE A 67 -5.91 -1.43 12.67
N THR A 68 -6.52 -0.88 13.72
CA THR A 68 -7.96 -1.02 13.94
C THR A 68 -8.75 -0.15 12.97
N TYR A 69 -9.68 -0.77 12.23
CA TYR A 69 -10.62 -0.02 11.39
C TYR A 69 -11.51 0.88 12.28
N ALA A 70 -11.60 2.15 11.96
CA ALA A 70 -12.36 3.14 12.72
C ALA A 70 -13.13 4.08 11.79
N ASP A 71 -14.45 3.93 11.72
CA ASP A 71 -15.33 4.77 10.90
C ASP A 71 -15.08 6.26 11.15
N GLY A 72 -14.87 7.00 10.05
CA GLY A 72 -14.61 8.43 10.08
C GLY A 72 -13.19 8.84 10.52
N ASN A 73 -12.35 7.89 10.94
CA ASN A 73 -10.97 8.15 11.37
C ASN A 73 -9.93 7.41 10.54
N PHE A 74 -10.01 6.08 10.48
CA PHE A 74 -9.07 5.23 9.75
C PHE A 74 -9.85 4.12 9.03
N VAL A 75 -10.04 4.31 7.74
CA VAL A 75 -10.91 3.48 6.90
C VAL A 75 -10.14 2.98 5.68
N CYS A 76 -10.75 2.24 4.77
CA CYS A 76 -10.08 1.55 3.66
C CYS A 76 -9.08 2.42 2.88
N TRP A 77 -9.38 3.71 2.62
CA TRP A 77 -8.41 4.56 1.92
C TRP A 77 -7.18 4.91 2.75
N ASN A 78 -7.28 4.98 4.09
CA ASN A 78 -6.13 5.20 4.96
C ASN A 78 -5.23 3.96 5.01
N PHE A 79 -5.82 2.76 5.02
CA PHE A 79 -5.08 1.50 4.90
C PHE A 79 -4.32 1.46 3.58
N ALA A 80 -5.01 1.68 2.46
CA ALA A 80 -4.39 1.65 1.14
C ALA A 80 -3.31 2.72 0.95
N GLU A 81 -3.48 3.92 1.52
CA GLU A 81 -2.48 4.99 1.55
C GLU A 81 -1.26 4.56 2.37
N THR A 82 -1.48 4.03 3.57
CA THR A 82 -0.42 3.61 4.48
C THR A 82 0.42 2.50 3.87
N LEU A 83 -0.21 1.43 3.38
CA LEU A 83 0.49 0.31 2.75
C LEU A 83 1.29 0.76 1.51
N LYS A 84 0.67 1.61 0.65
CA LYS A 84 1.39 2.18 -0.50
C LYS A 84 2.65 2.93 -0.05
N ASN A 85 2.51 3.81 0.92
CA ASN A 85 3.62 4.65 1.38
C ASN A 85 4.72 3.81 2.06
N ASN A 86 4.35 2.79 2.83
CA ASN A 86 5.31 1.85 3.43
C ASN A 86 6.07 1.06 2.36
N ALA A 87 5.38 0.56 1.33
CA ALA A 87 6.00 -0.14 0.21
C ALA A 87 6.98 0.76 -0.56
N GLU A 88 6.57 1.97 -0.93
CA GLU A 88 7.43 2.94 -1.62
C GLU A 88 8.68 3.29 -0.78
N ASN A 89 8.52 3.47 0.54
CA ASN A 89 9.64 3.71 1.45
C ASN A 89 10.57 2.50 1.55
N ALA A 90 10.05 1.28 1.40
CA ALA A 90 10.82 0.04 1.35
C ALA A 90 11.48 -0.21 -0.02
N GLY A 91 11.24 0.66 -1.02
CA GLY A 91 11.77 0.51 -2.37
C GLY A 91 10.95 -0.42 -3.26
N ILE A 92 9.72 -0.75 -2.86
CA ILE A 92 8.76 -1.57 -3.59
C ILE A 92 7.74 -0.65 -4.26
N ARG A 93 7.60 -0.74 -5.59
CA ARG A 93 6.60 0.04 -6.31
C ARG A 93 5.20 -0.46 -6.00
N ALA A 94 4.34 0.45 -5.57
CA ALA A 94 2.97 0.17 -5.19
C ALA A 94 2.00 1.19 -5.77
N ALA A 95 0.80 0.73 -6.12
CA ALA A 95 -0.28 1.59 -6.57
C ALA A 95 -1.41 1.64 -5.54
N TYR A 96 -2.10 2.78 -5.50
CA TYR A 96 -3.40 2.93 -4.87
C TYR A 96 -4.49 2.57 -5.88
N VAL A 97 -5.49 1.80 -5.46
CA VAL A 97 -6.60 1.38 -6.30
C VAL A 97 -7.92 1.79 -5.68
N TYR A 98 -8.67 2.60 -6.40
CA TYR A 98 -10.04 2.96 -6.03
C TYR A 98 -11.02 2.04 -6.75
N VAL A 99 -11.94 1.41 -6.02
CA VAL A 99 -12.91 0.41 -6.52
C VAL A 99 -14.33 0.92 -6.33
N GLU A 100 -15.13 0.93 -7.40
CA GLU A 100 -16.56 1.21 -7.40
C GLU A 100 -17.36 -0.08 -7.56
N PHE A 101 -18.51 -0.15 -6.89
CA PHE A 101 -19.43 -1.28 -6.95
C PHE A 101 -20.76 -0.92 -7.61
N VAL A 102 -21.45 -1.92 -8.15
CA VAL A 102 -22.81 -1.78 -8.71
C VAL A 102 -23.84 -1.80 -7.57
N ASP A 103 -23.73 -2.78 -6.68
CA ASP A 103 -24.78 -3.16 -5.72
C ASP A 103 -24.50 -2.65 -4.31
N CYS A 104 -23.28 -2.19 -4.04
CA CYS A 104 -22.89 -1.63 -2.75
C CYS A 104 -22.87 -0.10 -2.79
N LYS A 105 -23.31 0.54 -1.70
CA LYS A 105 -23.48 2.01 -1.61
C LYS A 105 -22.18 2.76 -1.28
N PHE A 106 -21.10 2.05 -1.15
CA PHE A 106 -19.77 2.60 -0.84
C PHE A 106 -18.77 2.24 -1.95
N ALA A 107 -17.68 2.94 -1.97
CA ALA A 107 -16.50 2.59 -2.73
C ALA A 107 -15.46 1.98 -1.78
N HIS A 108 -14.47 1.29 -2.31
CA HIS A 108 -13.39 0.67 -1.54
C HIS A 108 -12.04 1.10 -2.07
N ALA A 109 -11.01 0.96 -1.23
CA ALA A 109 -9.64 1.27 -1.60
C ALA A 109 -8.73 0.11 -1.20
N ILE A 110 -7.86 -0.27 -2.12
CA ILE A 110 -6.88 -1.36 -1.97
C ILE A 110 -5.58 -0.98 -2.65
N ASN A 111 -4.62 -1.90 -2.67
CA ASN A 111 -3.34 -1.71 -3.34
C ASN A 111 -3.15 -2.64 -4.53
N ALA A 112 -2.29 -2.23 -5.47
CA ALA A 112 -1.83 -3.07 -6.56
C ALA A 112 -0.31 -3.09 -6.62
N PHE A 113 0.25 -4.25 -6.95
CA PHE A 113 1.67 -4.50 -7.15
C PHE A 113 1.86 -5.22 -8.48
N ASN A 114 2.76 -4.70 -9.32
CA ASN A 114 3.09 -5.36 -10.57
C ASN A 114 4.29 -6.29 -10.34
N THR A 115 4.03 -7.53 -9.91
CA THR A 115 5.12 -8.47 -9.63
C THR A 115 5.81 -8.94 -10.91
N THR A 116 7.13 -9.14 -10.84
CA THR A 116 7.95 -9.51 -12.00
C THR A 116 7.72 -10.95 -12.46
N ASP A 117 7.16 -11.79 -11.59
CA ASP A 117 6.98 -13.24 -11.83
C ASP A 117 5.51 -13.69 -11.86
N ARG A 118 4.54 -12.88 -11.35
CA ARG A 118 3.11 -13.19 -11.39
C ARG A 118 2.25 -12.11 -12.04
N GLY A 119 2.85 -11.00 -12.49
CA GLY A 119 2.15 -9.85 -13.06
C GLY A 119 1.39 -9.04 -12.00
N LEU A 120 0.33 -8.38 -12.43
CA LEU A 120 -0.46 -7.49 -11.57
C LEU A 120 -1.26 -8.27 -10.54
N VAL A 121 -1.04 -7.95 -9.27
CA VAL A 121 -1.77 -8.50 -8.13
C VAL A 121 -2.42 -7.40 -7.32
N PHE A 122 -3.59 -7.67 -6.73
CA PHE A 122 -4.32 -6.73 -5.89
C PHE A 122 -4.35 -7.24 -4.46
N ILE A 123 -4.02 -6.37 -3.52
CA ILE A 123 -3.95 -6.66 -2.09
C ILE A 123 -4.93 -5.76 -1.35
N ASP A 124 -5.84 -6.37 -0.61
CA ASP A 124 -6.70 -5.71 0.36
C ASP A 124 -6.10 -5.93 1.75
N ASP A 125 -5.57 -4.86 2.30
CA ASP A 125 -4.92 -4.82 3.60
C ASP A 125 -5.79 -4.14 4.66
N THR A 126 -7.09 -4.00 4.36
CA THR A 126 -8.02 -3.32 5.25
C THR A 126 -8.19 -4.10 6.55
N GLY A 127 -7.74 -3.50 7.65
CA GLY A 127 -7.90 -4.07 8.98
C GLY A 127 -9.38 -4.25 9.37
N THR A 128 -9.61 -5.05 10.40
CA THR A 128 -10.94 -5.25 10.95
C THR A 128 -11.17 -4.37 12.17
N ILE A 129 -12.43 -4.27 12.63
CA ILE A 129 -12.83 -3.55 13.85
C ILE A 129 -12.05 -4.05 15.09
N ASN A 130 -11.57 -5.29 15.05
CA ASN A 130 -10.81 -5.90 16.14
C ASN A 130 -9.28 -5.83 15.95
N GLY A 131 -8.79 -5.19 14.87
CA GLY A 131 -7.37 -5.12 14.55
C GLY A 131 -6.75 -6.47 14.14
N THR A 132 -7.57 -7.41 13.66
CA THR A 132 -7.15 -8.74 13.21
C THR A 132 -7.30 -8.88 11.69
N GLY A 133 -6.94 -7.85 10.96
CA GLY A 133 -6.87 -7.89 9.51
C GLY A 133 -5.76 -8.83 9.03
N GLY A 134 -5.79 -9.20 7.77
CA GLY A 134 -4.75 -9.98 7.11
C GLY A 134 -4.56 -9.47 5.70
N ASP A 135 -3.41 -9.76 5.12
CA ASP A 135 -3.13 -9.47 3.73
C ASP A 135 -3.97 -10.40 2.85
N LEU A 136 -4.85 -9.84 2.06
CA LEU A 136 -5.81 -10.59 1.27
C LEU A 136 -5.61 -10.31 -0.22
N ILE A 137 -5.56 -11.37 -1.02
CA ILE A 137 -5.55 -11.26 -2.48
C ILE A 137 -6.98 -11.03 -2.96
N VAL A 138 -7.14 -10.08 -3.87
CA VAL A 138 -8.39 -9.80 -4.56
C VAL A 138 -8.27 -10.15 -6.04
N ILE A 139 -9.23 -10.89 -6.58
CA ILE A 139 -9.43 -11.00 -8.03
C ILE A 139 -10.31 -9.83 -8.44
N LEU A 140 -9.69 -8.80 -9.02
CA LEU A 140 -10.37 -7.55 -9.36
C LEU A 140 -10.66 -7.49 -10.86
N GLU A 141 -11.90 -7.78 -11.23
CA GLU A 141 -12.38 -7.70 -12.61
C GLU A 141 -13.77 -7.05 -12.67
N LYS A 142 -14.02 -6.22 -13.67
CA LYS A 142 -15.34 -5.58 -13.86
C LYS A 142 -16.42 -6.62 -14.11
N GLY A 143 -17.52 -6.50 -13.39
CA GLY A 143 -18.65 -7.42 -13.45
C GLY A 143 -18.52 -8.66 -12.60
N MET A 144 -17.40 -8.86 -11.91
CA MET A 144 -17.17 -9.97 -10.99
C MET A 144 -17.45 -9.55 -9.54
N GLU A 145 -17.77 -10.52 -8.71
CA GLU A 145 -17.90 -10.34 -7.27
C GLU A 145 -16.54 -10.01 -6.64
N TYR A 146 -16.53 -9.06 -5.71
CA TYR A 146 -15.33 -8.71 -4.96
C TYR A 146 -15.07 -9.73 -3.87
N CYS A 147 -14.22 -10.70 -4.15
CA CYS A 147 -13.93 -11.82 -3.25
C CYS A 147 -12.46 -11.85 -2.84
N LEU A 148 -12.23 -12.34 -1.64
CA LEU A 148 -10.98 -12.29 -0.91
C LEU A 148 -10.40 -13.69 -0.72
N ARG A 149 -9.06 -13.79 -0.83
CA ARG A 149 -8.29 -14.99 -0.55
C ARG A 149 -7.13 -14.64 0.35
N ASP A 150 -6.83 -15.54 1.26
CA ASP A 150 -5.62 -15.45 2.10
C ASP A 150 -4.36 -15.53 1.23
N ILE A 151 -3.41 -14.63 1.45
CA ILE A 151 -2.21 -14.52 0.61
C ILE A 151 -1.27 -15.71 0.77
N TYR A 152 -1.19 -16.29 1.96
CA TYR A 152 -0.24 -17.36 2.28
C TYR A 152 -0.78 -18.76 1.94
N THR A 153 -2.07 -18.96 2.16
CA THR A 153 -2.71 -20.27 1.96
C THR A 153 -3.51 -20.36 0.67
N ASN A 154 -3.79 -19.21 0.03
CA ASN A 154 -4.70 -19.08 -1.11
C ASN A 154 -6.12 -19.61 -0.84
N GLN A 155 -6.49 -19.76 0.45
CA GLN A 155 -7.84 -20.16 0.83
C GLN A 155 -8.83 -19.02 0.58
N PHE A 156 -10.01 -19.38 0.11
CA PHE A 156 -11.12 -18.46 -0.03
C PHE A 156 -11.60 -18.02 1.37
N ILE A 157 -11.66 -16.70 1.59
CA ILE A 157 -12.10 -16.11 2.85
C ILE A 157 -13.58 -15.71 2.77
N GLY A 158 -14.00 -15.09 1.68
CA GLY A 158 -15.35 -14.61 1.50
C GLY A 158 -15.42 -13.52 0.44
N CYS A 159 -16.63 -13.00 0.22
CA CYS A 159 -16.84 -11.85 -0.67
C CYS A 159 -17.44 -10.70 0.13
N LEU A 160 -17.08 -9.49 -0.26
CA LEU A 160 -17.63 -8.27 0.34
C LEU A 160 -19.14 -8.23 0.13
N ASN A 161 -19.89 -8.07 1.23
CA ASN A 161 -21.34 -8.23 1.24
C ASN A 161 -22.00 -7.17 2.14
N GLU A 162 -22.60 -6.13 1.50
CA GLU A 162 -23.37 -5.14 2.24
C GLU A 162 -24.30 -4.30 1.33
N PRO A 163 -25.60 -4.49 1.32
CA PRO A 163 -26.44 -5.55 1.89
C PRO A 163 -26.47 -6.83 1.04
N SER A 164 -25.82 -6.81 -0.12
CA SER A 164 -25.64 -7.91 -1.05
C SER A 164 -24.17 -8.04 -1.43
N ILE A 165 -23.80 -9.13 -2.08
CA ILE A 165 -22.41 -9.31 -2.58
C ILE A 165 -22.09 -8.15 -3.53
N CYS A 166 -20.95 -7.49 -3.28
CA CYS A 166 -20.53 -6.33 -4.04
C CYS A 166 -19.92 -6.75 -5.38
N THR A 167 -20.55 -6.33 -6.47
CA THR A 167 -20.04 -6.55 -7.84
C THR A 167 -19.21 -5.36 -8.28
N VAL A 168 -17.99 -5.61 -8.75
CA VAL A 168 -17.08 -4.57 -9.23
C VAL A 168 -17.66 -3.88 -10.46
N LYS A 169 -17.94 -2.59 -10.36
CA LYS A 169 -18.41 -1.73 -11.46
C LYS A 169 -17.25 -1.21 -12.29
N ASP A 170 -16.28 -0.62 -11.62
CA ASP A 170 -15.08 -0.02 -12.21
C ASP A 170 -13.98 0.10 -11.15
N PHE A 171 -12.74 0.29 -11.59
CA PHE A 171 -11.64 0.60 -10.70
C PHE A 171 -10.59 1.45 -11.42
N ARG A 172 -9.82 2.22 -10.63
CA ARG A 172 -8.74 3.07 -11.11
C ARG A 172 -7.47 2.80 -10.32
N ILE A 173 -6.38 2.56 -11.04
CA ILE A 173 -5.05 2.33 -10.47
C ILE A 173 -4.23 3.61 -10.59
N THR A 174 -3.63 4.05 -9.47
CA THR A 174 -2.75 5.22 -9.39
C THR A 174 -1.40 4.78 -8.83
N TRP A 175 -0.39 4.81 -9.70
CA TRP A 175 1.00 4.48 -9.37
C TRP A 175 1.75 5.64 -8.76
#